data_0d8c3a414c46334b69a2a1de15b54a37
#
_entry.id   0d8c3a414c46334b69a2a1de15b54a37
#
_cell.length_a   1.000
_cell.length_b   1.000
_cell.length_c   1.000
_cell.angle_alpha   90.00
_cell.angle_beta   90.00
_cell.angle_gamma   90.00
#
_symmetry.space_group_name_H-M   'P 1'
#
loop_
_entity.id
_entity.type
_entity.pdbx_description
1 polymer ?
#
loop_
_entity_poly.entity_id
_entity_poly.type
_entity_poly.pdbx_seq_one_letter_code
_entity_poly.pdbx_strand_id
1 'polypeptide(L)'
;MNFKLELMKNEDLAKFKKDIQEAFQKGFEDVYGPTEGTILPEEDINQSLNAKGAIAYKAIVDGDFVGGAIVVINSKTKHNHLHLLYVKYGIQTKGIGKLIWDGIERLHPETEVWETCTPCFEKRNIHFYVNKCKFHIVEYIREMNEECFISDGGDGMFTFQKVMK
;
A
#
# COMPACT_ATOMS: atom_id res chain seq x y z
N MET A 1 6.95 8.27 20.53
CA MET A 1 5.89 7.60 19.75
C MET A 1 6.04 6.09 19.88
N ASN A 2 5.00 5.42 20.32
CA ASN A 2 4.99 3.96 20.46
C ASN A 2 4.32 3.34 19.24
N PHE A 3 5.11 2.86 18.30
CA PHE A 3 4.61 2.26 17.06
C PHE A 3 4.61 0.73 17.14
N LYS A 4 3.51 0.12 16.69
CA LYS A 4 3.40 -1.34 16.57
C LYS A 4 2.75 -1.70 15.23
N LEU A 5 3.24 -2.76 14.62
CA LEU A 5 2.62 -3.35 13.43
C LEU A 5 2.10 -4.73 13.83
N GLU A 6 0.80 -4.93 13.74
CA GLU A 6 0.15 -6.15 14.21
C GLU A 6 -0.70 -6.77 13.10
N LEU A 7 -0.94 -8.08 13.20
CA LEU A 7 -1.86 -8.75 12.29
C LEU A 7 -3.27 -8.20 12.49
N MET A 8 -3.96 -7.94 11.38
CA MET A 8 -5.33 -7.47 11.41
C MET A 8 -6.28 -8.60 11.82
N LYS A 9 -7.28 -8.27 12.62
CA LYS A 9 -8.31 -9.20 13.05
C LYS A 9 -9.61 -8.94 12.28
N ASN A 10 -10.54 -9.90 12.30
CA ASN A 10 -11.83 -9.72 11.63
C ASN A 10 -12.58 -8.48 12.12
N GLU A 11 -12.50 -8.19 13.42
CA GLU A 11 -13.14 -7.00 14.01
C GLU A 11 -12.56 -5.67 13.50
N ASP A 12 -11.36 -5.71 12.92
CA ASP A 12 -10.68 -4.51 12.39
C ASP A 12 -11.06 -4.20 10.94
N LEU A 13 -11.67 -5.15 10.22
CA LEU A 13 -11.88 -5.05 8.78
C LEU A 13 -12.71 -3.84 8.37
N ALA A 14 -13.80 -3.57 9.07
CA ALA A 14 -14.70 -2.46 8.72
C ALA A 14 -13.96 -1.12 8.81
N LYS A 15 -13.22 -0.91 9.88
CA LYS A 15 -12.43 0.31 10.07
C LYS A 15 -11.30 0.40 9.05
N PHE A 16 -10.61 -0.70 8.81
CA PHE A 16 -9.52 -0.77 7.83
C PHE A 16 -10.02 -0.32 6.45
N LYS A 17 -11.11 -0.91 5.98
CA LYS A 17 -11.68 -0.57 4.66
C LYS A 17 -12.12 0.89 4.58
N LYS A 18 -12.79 1.37 5.61
CA LYS A 18 -13.24 2.75 5.66
C LYS A 18 -12.08 3.74 5.63
N ASP A 19 -11.07 3.50 6.47
CA ASP A 19 -9.95 4.40 6.61
C ASP A 19 -9.06 4.42 5.36
N ILE A 20 -8.83 3.25 4.75
CA ILE A 20 -8.01 3.19 3.52
C ILE A 20 -8.74 3.86 2.35
N GLN A 21 -10.04 3.67 2.23
CA GLN A 21 -10.82 4.35 1.19
C GLN A 21 -10.79 5.86 1.37
N GLU A 22 -10.94 6.34 2.60
CA GLU A 22 -10.87 7.77 2.91
C GLU A 22 -9.49 8.33 2.59
N ALA A 23 -8.43 7.63 3.00
CA ALA A 23 -7.06 8.09 2.76
C ALA A 23 -6.77 8.23 1.27
N PHE A 24 -7.18 7.26 0.46
CA PHE A 24 -6.99 7.30 -0.99
C PHE A 24 -7.85 8.36 -1.65
N GLN A 25 -9.12 8.44 -1.27
CA GLN A 25 -10.07 9.40 -1.87
C GLN A 25 -9.66 10.83 -1.57
N LYS A 26 -9.48 11.16 -0.30
CA LYS A 26 -9.13 12.52 0.10
C LYS A 26 -7.71 12.90 -0.29
N GLY A 27 -6.79 11.96 -0.24
CA GLY A 27 -5.44 12.19 -0.71
C GLY A 27 -5.40 12.57 -2.18
N PHE A 28 -6.19 11.90 -3.01
CA PHE A 28 -6.33 12.24 -4.42
C PHE A 28 -6.98 13.62 -4.59
N GLU A 29 -8.08 13.86 -3.88
CA GLU A 29 -8.84 15.11 -4.02
C GLU A 29 -8.03 16.33 -3.55
N ASP A 30 -7.17 16.17 -2.57
CA ASP A 30 -6.30 17.25 -2.10
C ASP A 30 -5.32 17.72 -3.19
N VAL A 31 -4.94 16.83 -4.10
CA VAL A 31 -4.00 17.14 -5.19
C VAL A 31 -4.72 17.56 -6.46
N TYR A 32 -5.79 16.85 -6.81
CA TYR A 32 -6.45 17.00 -8.13
C TYR A 32 -7.84 17.63 -8.05
N GLY A 33 -8.35 17.92 -6.85
CA GLY A 33 -9.69 18.46 -6.65
C GLY A 33 -10.75 17.38 -6.53
N PRO A 34 -11.99 17.80 -6.20
CA PRO A 34 -13.10 16.86 -6.02
C PRO A 34 -13.35 15.99 -7.24
N THR A 35 -13.70 14.72 -7.00
CA THR A 35 -14.05 13.78 -8.05
C THR A 35 -15.32 13.01 -7.66
N GLU A 36 -16.12 12.65 -8.64
CA GLU A 36 -17.29 11.81 -8.43
C GLU A 36 -16.95 10.32 -8.38
N GLY A 37 -15.77 9.95 -8.90
CA GLY A 37 -15.33 8.57 -8.93
C GLY A 37 -14.78 8.10 -7.59
N THR A 38 -14.87 6.80 -7.35
CA THR A 38 -14.24 6.15 -6.20
C THR A 38 -12.83 5.76 -6.57
N ILE A 39 -11.83 6.31 -5.85
CA ILE A 39 -10.42 6.06 -6.15
C ILE A 39 -10.03 4.62 -5.82
N LEU A 40 -10.50 4.12 -4.67
CA LEU A 40 -10.23 2.73 -4.27
C LEU A 40 -11.56 2.05 -3.91
N PRO A 41 -12.17 1.33 -4.87
CA PRO A 41 -13.42 0.60 -4.60
C PRO A 41 -13.21 -0.52 -3.58
N GLU A 42 -14.26 -0.84 -2.83
CA GLU A 42 -14.19 -1.92 -1.84
C GLU A 42 -13.84 -3.27 -2.50
N GLU A 43 -14.27 -3.49 -3.75
CA GLU A 43 -13.94 -4.70 -4.49
C GLU A 43 -12.44 -4.92 -4.63
N ASP A 44 -11.69 -3.84 -4.87
CA ASP A 44 -10.24 -3.92 -5.02
C ASP A 44 -9.57 -4.30 -3.69
N ILE A 45 -10.08 -3.76 -2.59
CA ILE A 45 -9.61 -4.12 -1.26
C ILE A 45 -9.89 -5.60 -0.99
N ASN A 46 -11.10 -6.05 -1.31
CA ASN A 46 -11.50 -7.45 -1.10
C ASN A 46 -10.66 -8.40 -1.94
N GLN A 47 -10.38 -8.07 -3.19
CA GLN A 47 -9.49 -8.88 -4.04
C GLN A 47 -8.12 -9.02 -3.42
N SER A 48 -7.57 -7.92 -2.91
CA SER A 48 -6.27 -7.92 -2.26
C SER A 48 -6.27 -8.79 -1.01
N LEU A 49 -7.30 -8.65 -0.17
CA LEU A 49 -7.44 -9.44 1.07
C LEU A 49 -7.59 -10.93 0.79
N ASN A 50 -8.22 -11.29 -0.33
CA ASN A 50 -8.50 -12.68 -0.70
C ASN A 50 -7.42 -13.31 -1.59
N ALA A 51 -6.40 -12.57 -1.97
CA ALA A 51 -5.32 -13.10 -2.79
C ALA A 51 -4.58 -14.21 -2.03
N LYS A 52 -4.12 -15.22 -2.77
CA LYS A 52 -3.36 -16.32 -2.17
C LYS A 52 -2.06 -15.78 -1.60
N GLY A 53 -1.83 -16.03 -0.31
CA GLY A 53 -0.65 -15.53 0.38
C GLY A 53 -0.81 -14.14 0.99
N ALA A 54 -2.02 -13.56 0.93
CA ALA A 54 -2.26 -12.22 1.47
C ALA A 54 -2.17 -12.20 3.00
N ILE A 55 -1.50 -11.18 3.51
CA ILE A 55 -1.41 -10.90 4.95
C ILE A 55 -1.73 -9.42 5.13
N ALA A 56 -2.66 -9.12 6.03
CA ALA A 56 -3.03 -7.75 6.32
C ALA A 56 -2.52 -7.34 7.71
N TYR A 57 -1.91 -6.17 7.77
CA TYR A 57 -1.35 -5.59 8.99
C TYR A 57 -2.06 -4.30 9.33
N LYS A 58 -2.22 -4.05 10.63
CA LYS A 58 -2.65 -2.75 11.14
C LYS A 58 -1.50 -2.07 11.87
N ALA A 59 -1.44 -0.76 11.72
CA ALA A 59 -0.44 0.07 12.39
C ALA A 59 -1.09 0.78 13.57
N ILE A 60 -0.47 0.64 14.72
CA ILE A 60 -0.95 1.23 15.97
C ILE A 60 0.12 2.22 16.46
N VAL A 61 -0.28 3.45 16.71
CA VAL A 61 0.60 4.48 17.30
C VAL A 61 -0.04 4.97 18.58
N ASP A 62 0.65 4.79 19.70
CA ASP A 62 0.18 5.21 21.03
C ASP A 62 -1.25 4.71 21.32
N GLY A 63 -1.55 3.47 20.89
CA GLY A 63 -2.85 2.84 21.09
C GLY A 63 -3.89 3.12 20.01
N ASP A 64 -3.62 4.01 19.07
CA ASP A 64 -4.57 4.35 18.00
C ASP A 64 -4.28 3.59 16.70
N PHE A 65 -5.33 3.10 16.06
CA PHE A 65 -5.25 2.42 14.77
C PHE A 65 -5.12 3.50 13.67
N VAL A 66 -3.91 3.67 13.13
CA VAL A 66 -3.58 4.82 12.28
C VAL A 66 -3.22 4.48 10.84
N GLY A 67 -3.19 3.22 10.48
CA GLY A 67 -2.82 2.84 9.12
C GLY A 67 -2.72 1.34 8.99
N GLY A 68 -2.23 0.90 7.85
CA GLY A 68 -2.06 -0.52 7.61
C GLY A 68 -1.53 -0.83 6.23
N ALA A 69 -1.43 -2.13 5.96
CA ALA A 69 -0.94 -2.60 4.66
C ALA A 69 -1.46 -4.01 4.39
N ILE A 70 -1.51 -4.34 3.11
CA ILE A 70 -1.76 -5.71 2.65
C ILE A 70 -0.56 -6.10 1.80
N VAL A 71 0.06 -7.22 2.16
CA VAL A 71 1.16 -7.80 1.39
C VAL A 71 0.76 -9.19 0.92
N VAL A 72 1.36 -9.64 -0.17
CA VAL A 72 1.18 -11.01 -0.66
C VAL A 72 2.54 -11.70 -0.65
N ILE A 73 2.62 -12.76 0.11
CA ILE A 73 3.87 -13.48 0.36
C ILE A 73 3.89 -14.77 -0.44
N ASN A 74 4.97 -14.98 -1.18
CA ASN A 74 5.22 -16.21 -1.91
C ASN A 74 6.50 -16.84 -1.34
N SER A 75 6.34 -17.84 -0.49
CA SER A 75 7.47 -18.47 0.19
C SER A 75 8.35 -19.30 -0.72
N LYS A 76 7.84 -19.67 -1.91
CA LYS A 76 8.61 -20.49 -2.87
C LYS A 76 9.56 -19.61 -3.69
N THR A 77 9.04 -18.52 -4.26
CA THR A 77 9.85 -17.62 -5.09
C THR A 77 10.60 -16.59 -4.29
N LYS A 78 10.10 -16.27 -3.09
CA LYS A 78 10.57 -15.17 -2.24
C LYS A 78 10.47 -13.80 -2.93
N HIS A 79 9.63 -13.72 -3.96
CA HIS A 79 9.21 -12.48 -4.59
C HIS A 79 7.85 -12.13 -4.02
N ASN A 80 7.82 -11.08 -3.22
CA ASN A 80 6.64 -10.68 -2.47
C ASN A 80 6.11 -9.34 -2.98
N HIS A 81 4.82 -9.12 -2.80
CA HIS A 81 4.16 -7.92 -3.31
C HIS A 81 3.58 -7.10 -2.17
N LEU A 82 3.77 -5.79 -2.26
CA LEU A 82 3.02 -4.84 -1.45
C LEU A 82 1.81 -4.41 -2.29
N HIS A 83 0.61 -4.85 -1.88
CA HIS A 83 -0.61 -4.50 -2.60
C HIS A 83 -1.14 -3.14 -2.22
N LEU A 84 -1.28 -2.87 -0.94
CA LEU A 84 -1.83 -1.61 -0.43
C LEU A 84 -1.08 -1.20 0.84
N LEU A 85 -0.85 0.09 0.98
CA LEU A 85 -0.29 0.68 2.19
C LEU A 85 -0.95 2.03 2.37
N TYR A 86 -1.42 2.33 3.58
CA TYR A 86 -2.05 3.62 3.85
C TYR A 86 -1.72 4.11 5.24
N VAL A 87 -1.80 5.43 5.38
CA VAL A 87 -1.80 6.12 6.67
C VAL A 87 -3.10 6.90 6.73
N LYS A 88 -3.77 6.86 7.87
CA LYS A 88 -5.06 7.52 8.05
C LYS A 88 -4.98 8.98 7.64
N TYR A 89 -6.01 9.46 6.93
CA TYR A 89 -6.07 10.84 6.46
C TYR A 89 -5.96 11.80 7.64
N GLY A 90 -5.17 12.84 7.44
CA GLY A 90 -4.93 13.86 8.47
C GLY A 90 -3.66 13.66 9.29
N ILE A 91 -3.04 12.47 9.22
CA ILE A 91 -1.83 12.17 9.99
C ILE A 91 -0.67 11.66 9.13
N GLN A 92 -0.77 11.80 7.80
CA GLN A 92 0.21 11.24 6.85
C GLN A 92 1.59 11.89 6.91
N THR A 93 1.72 13.06 7.51
CA THR A 93 2.99 13.80 7.51
C THR A 93 3.97 13.38 8.60
N LYS A 94 3.63 12.39 9.42
CA LYS A 94 4.42 12.02 10.61
C LYS A 94 5.41 10.87 10.39
N GLY A 95 5.66 10.49 9.14
CA GLY A 95 6.58 9.40 8.85
C GLY A 95 6.04 7.99 9.15
N ILE A 96 4.74 7.87 9.39
CA ILE A 96 4.11 6.59 9.76
C ILE A 96 4.20 5.58 8.62
N GLY A 97 4.03 6.05 7.37
CA GLY A 97 4.14 5.15 6.21
C GLY A 97 5.49 4.44 6.15
N LYS A 98 6.56 5.17 6.43
CA LYS A 98 7.91 4.59 6.45
C LYS A 98 8.08 3.59 7.60
N LEU A 99 7.49 3.88 8.76
CA LEU A 99 7.51 2.94 9.88
C LEU A 99 6.76 1.65 9.53
N ILE A 100 5.63 1.76 8.83
CA ILE A 100 4.88 0.58 8.37
C ILE A 100 5.75 -0.24 7.43
N TRP A 101 6.35 0.39 6.43
CA TRP A 101 7.18 -0.31 5.46
C TRP A 101 8.39 -0.97 6.12
N ASP A 102 9.09 -0.27 6.99
CA ASP A 102 10.24 -0.84 7.71
C ASP A 102 9.83 -2.04 8.56
N GLY A 103 8.64 -1.98 9.17
CA GLY A 103 8.08 -3.09 9.93
C GLY A 103 7.81 -4.31 9.06
N ILE A 104 7.26 -4.08 7.87
CA ILE A 104 7.00 -5.17 6.90
C ILE A 104 8.32 -5.84 6.50
N GLU A 105 9.34 -5.06 6.20
CA GLU A 105 10.66 -5.64 5.84
C GLU A 105 11.22 -6.50 6.97
N ARG A 106 11.09 -6.04 8.20
CA ARG A 106 11.57 -6.80 9.37
C ARG A 106 10.79 -8.09 9.62
N LEU A 107 9.49 -8.08 9.32
CA LEU A 107 8.63 -9.25 9.51
C LEU A 107 8.84 -10.32 8.44
N HIS A 108 9.40 -9.95 7.30
CA HIS A 108 9.61 -10.86 6.16
C HIS A 108 11.06 -10.81 5.68
N PRO A 109 12.02 -11.16 6.54
CA PRO A 109 13.44 -11.04 6.21
C PRO A 109 13.93 -12.01 5.15
N GLU A 110 13.15 -13.04 4.84
CA GLU A 110 13.47 -14.03 3.80
C GLU A 110 13.20 -13.51 2.38
N THR A 111 12.56 -12.36 2.25
CA THR A 111 12.20 -11.80 0.95
C THR A 111 13.43 -11.46 0.12
N GLU A 112 13.42 -11.89 -1.14
CA GLU A 112 14.50 -11.55 -2.09
C GLU A 112 14.15 -10.31 -2.89
N VAL A 113 12.90 -10.19 -3.31
CA VAL A 113 12.42 -9.02 -4.08
C VAL A 113 11.03 -8.62 -3.59
N TRP A 114 10.87 -7.34 -3.28
CA TRP A 114 9.56 -6.72 -3.08
C TRP A 114 9.13 -6.02 -4.35
N GLU A 115 7.86 -6.12 -4.69
CA GLU A 115 7.29 -5.44 -5.84
C GLU A 115 6.02 -4.69 -5.43
N THR A 116 5.79 -3.54 -6.06
CA THR A 116 4.56 -2.78 -5.88
C THR A 116 4.25 -2.00 -7.16
N CYS A 117 3.02 -1.52 -7.29
CA CYS A 117 2.58 -0.71 -8.42
C CYS A 117 1.92 0.55 -7.90
N THR A 118 2.02 1.63 -8.68
CA THR A 118 1.24 2.84 -8.41
C THR A 118 0.92 3.56 -9.71
N PRO A 119 -0.23 4.26 -9.80
CA PRO A 119 -0.53 5.07 -10.97
C PRO A 119 0.53 6.15 -11.20
N CYS A 120 0.82 6.41 -12.48
CA CYS A 120 1.84 7.40 -12.84
C CYS A 120 1.53 8.82 -12.36
N PHE A 121 0.25 9.13 -12.12
CA PHE A 121 -0.14 10.45 -11.62
C PHE A 121 0.10 10.60 -10.10
N GLU A 122 0.29 9.51 -9.37
CA GLU A 122 0.45 9.53 -7.91
C GLU A 122 1.88 9.88 -7.52
N LYS A 123 2.26 11.14 -7.72
CA LYS A 123 3.64 11.59 -7.49
C LYS A 123 4.10 11.45 -6.05
N ARG A 124 3.21 11.60 -5.07
CA ARG A 124 3.55 11.40 -3.65
C ARG A 124 3.91 9.96 -3.36
N ASN A 125 3.18 9.02 -3.97
CA ASN A 125 3.48 7.60 -3.82
C ASN A 125 4.81 7.25 -4.48
N ILE A 126 5.06 7.79 -5.67
CA ILE A 126 6.32 7.58 -6.38
C ILE A 126 7.49 8.07 -5.52
N HIS A 127 7.38 9.29 -4.99
CA HIS A 127 8.41 9.85 -4.11
C HIS A 127 8.61 8.95 -2.88
N PHE A 128 7.52 8.49 -2.27
CA PHE A 128 7.57 7.62 -1.10
C PHE A 128 8.30 6.31 -1.41
N TYR A 129 7.90 5.62 -2.47
CA TYR A 129 8.52 4.33 -2.81
C TYR A 129 9.96 4.47 -3.24
N VAL A 130 10.27 5.44 -4.10
CA VAL A 130 11.62 5.60 -4.64
C VAL A 130 12.56 6.21 -3.60
N ASN A 131 12.17 7.33 -3.00
CA ASN A 131 13.08 8.10 -2.16
C ASN A 131 13.09 7.68 -0.70
N LYS A 132 11.94 7.24 -0.16
CA LYS A 132 11.86 6.86 1.25
C LYS A 132 12.05 5.36 1.45
N CYS A 133 11.44 4.53 0.61
CA CYS A 133 11.51 3.07 0.76
C CYS A 133 12.61 2.42 -0.07
N LYS A 134 13.22 3.17 -0.98
CA LYS A 134 14.35 2.71 -1.82
C LYS A 134 13.98 1.66 -2.84
N PHE A 135 12.77 1.73 -3.36
CA PHE A 135 12.37 0.96 -4.54
C PHE A 135 12.91 1.63 -5.80
N HIS A 136 12.98 0.88 -6.89
CA HIS A 136 13.33 1.39 -8.22
C HIS A 136 12.19 1.14 -9.18
N ILE A 137 11.93 2.09 -10.08
CA ILE A 137 10.96 1.91 -11.16
C ILE A 137 11.59 0.95 -12.17
N VAL A 138 10.92 -0.16 -12.44
CA VAL A 138 11.43 -1.19 -13.36
C VAL A 138 10.59 -1.36 -14.60
N GLU A 139 9.34 -0.87 -14.59
CA GLU A 139 8.44 -1.04 -15.72
C GLU A 139 7.38 0.05 -15.74
N TYR A 140 6.98 0.45 -16.95
CA TYR A 140 5.82 1.28 -17.19
C TYR A 140 4.75 0.43 -17.87
N ILE A 141 3.57 0.36 -17.28
CA ILE A 141 2.45 -0.39 -17.82
C ILE A 141 1.40 0.60 -18.28
N ARG A 142 1.10 0.60 -19.57
CA ARG A 142 0.13 1.52 -20.13
C ARG A 142 -1.31 1.09 -19.88
N GLU A 143 -1.54 -0.22 -19.83
CA GLU A 143 -2.86 -0.79 -19.57
C GLU A 143 -2.82 -1.60 -18.28
N MET A 144 -3.89 -1.52 -17.49
CA MET A 144 -3.96 -2.30 -16.26
C MET A 144 -3.90 -3.80 -16.55
N ASN A 145 -3.14 -4.50 -15.72
CA ASN A 145 -3.10 -5.96 -15.74
C ASN A 145 -3.48 -6.49 -14.34
N GLU A 146 -3.47 -7.80 -14.19
CA GLU A 146 -3.88 -8.46 -12.96
C GLU A 146 -2.96 -8.17 -11.76
N GLU A 147 -1.77 -7.66 -12.01
CA GLU A 147 -0.79 -7.37 -10.96
C GLU A 147 -1.01 -6.00 -10.31
N CYS A 148 -1.77 -5.12 -10.94
CA CYS A 148 -2.01 -3.77 -10.45
C CYS A 148 -3.49 -3.60 -10.09
N PHE A 149 -3.76 -3.35 -8.82
CA PHE A 149 -5.11 -3.33 -8.25
C PHE A 149 -5.78 -1.97 -8.26
N ILE A 150 -5.03 -0.90 -8.47
CA ILE A 150 -5.55 0.46 -8.41
C ILE A 150 -5.74 0.99 -9.84
N SER A 151 -6.85 1.68 -10.08
CA SER A 151 -7.09 2.32 -11.37
C SER A 151 -5.97 3.31 -11.70
N ASP A 152 -5.52 3.29 -12.95
CA ASP A 152 -4.44 4.15 -13.42
C ASP A 152 -4.89 5.55 -13.84
N GLY A 153 -6.21 5.83 -13.79
CA GLY A 153 -6.74 7.12 -14.24
C GLY A 153 -6.53 7.39 -15.74
N GLY A 154 -6.14 6.35 -16.50
CA GLY A 154 -5.86 6.48 -17.93
C GLY A 154 -4.41 6.82 -18.27
N ASP A 155 -3.55 7.09 -17.29
CA ASP A 155 -2.17 7.52 -17.49
C ASP A 155 -1.14 6.41 -17.39
N GLY A 156 -1.58 5.19 -17.07
CA GLY A 156 -0.68 4.05 -16.88
C GLY A 156 -0.20 3.89 -15.45
N MET A 157 0.60 2.86 -15.26
CA MET A 157 1.13 2.46 -13.95
C MET A 157 2.63 2.30 -14.02
N PHE A 158 3.30 2.58 -12.90
CA PHE A 158 4.69 2.17 -12.71
C PHE A 158 4.74 0.92 -11.84
N THR A 159 5.60 -0.02 -12.23
CA THR A 159 5.98 -1.14 -11.36
C THR A 159 7.31 -0.82 -10.70
N PHE A 160 7.40 -1.07 -9.42
CA PHE A 160 8.58 -0.79 -8.61
C PHE A 160 9.09 -2.10 -8.02
N GLN A 161 10.40 -2.23 -7.95
CA GLN A 161 11.03 -3.37 -7.27
C GLN A 161 12.08 -2.90 -6.29
N LYS A 162 12.23 -3.65 -5.20
CA LYS A 162 13.31 -3.48 -4.24
C LYS A 162 13.97 -4.84 -4.06
N VAL A 163 15.21 -4.94 -4.50
CA VAL A 163 16.00 -6.17 -4.37
C VAL A 163 16.66 -6.18 -3.01
N MET A 164 16.37 -7.21 -2.20
CA MET A 164 16.85 -7.33 -0.84
C MET A 164 18.10 -8.20 -0.74
N LYS A 165 18.21 -9.15 -1.67
CA LYS A 165 19.35 -10.10 -1.67
C LYS A 165 19.83 -10.42 -3.06
#